data_fd0ff7d1ff60a0500decdb1d1370b834
#
_entry.id   fd0ff7d1ff60a0500decdb1d1370b834
#
_cell.length_a   1.000
_cell.length_b   1.000
_cell.length_c   1.000
_cell.angle_alpha   90.00
_cell.angle_beta   90.00
_cell.angle_gamma   90.00
#
_symmetry.space_group_name_H-M   'P 1'
#
loop_
_entity.id
_entity.type
_entity.pdbx_description
1 polymer ?
#
loop_
_entity_poly.entity_id
_entity_poly.type
_entity_poly.pdbx_seq_one_letter_code
_entity_poly.pdbx_strand_id
1 'polypeptide(L)'
;YGTTTKKELTGSVSSLKSDNFKTGNITDPLQLLQGQVAGLNIVRAEGGDPNGGMEVQLRGMTTMAGGVSPLVVIDGVVGGDLSNVSPEDIASIDVLKDGSAAAIYGTRGTNGVILVTTKKARSGENRIEFSAYVAMQSIDRKPDLMSAEEYRSTIRKYFPDQAASYDYGASTDWF
;
A
#
# COMPACT_ATOMS: atom_id res chain seq x y z
N TYR A 1 18.91 -18.96 7.64
CA TYR A 1 18.14 -18.53 8.82
C TYR A 1 17.22 -19.67 9.21
N GLY A 2 17.12 -19.98 10.55
CA GLY A 2 16.36 -21.12 11.04
C GLY A 2 14.86 -21.01 10.74
N THR A 3 14.21 -22.16 10.57
CA THR A 3 12.75 -22.25 10.47
C THR A 3 12.16 -22.44 11.86
N THR A 4 11.24 -21.56 12.26
CA THR A 4 10.54 -21.64 13.55
C THR A 4 9.05 -21.88 13.29
N THR A 5 8.41 -22.72 14.09
CA THR A 5 6.98 -22.97 13.92
C THR A 5 6.17 -21.81 14.54
N LYS A 6 4.99 -21.53 13.97
CA LYS A 6 4.10 -20.44 14.42
C LYS A 6 3.73 -20.51 15.91
N LYS A 7 3.79 -21.72 16.52
CA LYS A 7 3.53 -21.94 17.96
C LYS A 7 4.68 -21.47 18.85
N GLU A 8 5.89 -21.37 18.33
CA GLU A 8 7.08 -20.98 19.08
C GLU A 8 7.36 -19.49 19.04
N LEU A 9 6.65 -18.76 18.15
CA LEU A 9 6.73 -17.31 18.10
C LEU A 9 5.82 -16.71 19.19
N THR A 10 6.43 -16.19 20.22
CA THR A 10 5.75 -15.44 21.31
C THR A 10 5.29 -14.05 20.85
N GLY A 11 5.64 -13.63 19.66
CA GLY A 11 5.31 -12.33 19.08
C GLY A 11 3.94 -12.30 18.37
N SER A 12 3.40 -11.10 18.17
CA SER A 12 2.16 -10.88 17.42
C SER A 12 2.42 -11.04 15.93
N VAL A 13 2.10 -12.21 15.37
CA VAL A 13 2.20 -12.51 13.94
C VAL A 13 0.81 -12.57 13.32
N SER A 14 0.60 -11.80 12.25
CA SER A 14 -0.59 -11.92 11.41
C SER A 14 -0.22 -12.61 10.11
N SER A 15 -0.88 -13.72 9.80
CA SER A 15 -0.62 -14.54 8.61
C SER A 15 -1.82 -14.50 7.69
N LEU A 16 -1.60 -14.16 6.44
CA LEU A 16 -2.59 -14.16 5.37
C LEU A 16 -2.16 -15.17 4.30
N LYS A 17 -2.99 -16.15 4.03
CA LYS A 17 -2.76 -17.15 2.98
C LYS A 17 -3.52 -16.76 1.71
N SER A 18 -3.08 -17.26 0.55
CA SER A 18 -3.70 -17.03 -0.75
C SER A 18 -5.20 -17.29 -0.77
N ASP A 19 -5.68 -18.30 -0.03
CA ASP A 19 -7.11 -18.65 0.03
C ASP A 19 -7.97 -17.56 0.71
N ASN A 20 -7.34 -16.69 1.49
CA ASN A 20 -8.00 -15.59 2.21
C ASN A 20 -7.78 -14.22 1.53
N PHE A 21 -7.16 -14.20 0.37
CA PHE A 21 -6.97 -12.97 -0.36
C PHE A 21 -8.31 -12.43 -0.89
N LYS A 22 -8.46 -11.12 -0.83
CA LYS A 22 -9.63 -10.48 -1.43
C LYS A 22 -9.61 -10.73 -2.94
N THR A 23 -10.73 -11.20 -3.47
CA THR A 23 -10.94 -11.31 -4.91
C THR A 23 -11.28 -9.93 -5.48
N GLY A 24 -10.58 -9.51 -6.51
CA GLY A 24 -10.79 -8.21 -7.15
C GLY A 24 -9.62 -7.85 -8.06
N ASN A 25 -9.70 -6.70 -8.70
CA ASN A 25 -8.60 -6.16 -9.47
C ASN A 25 -7.51 -5.60 -8.52
N ILE A 26 -6.62 -6.49 -8.07
CA ILE A 26 -5.53 -6.15 -7.17
C ILE A 26 -4.25 -6.10 -7.99
N THR A 27 -3.74 -4.90 -8.20
CA THR A 27 -2.51 -4.67 -8.95
C THR A 27 -1.28 -4.62 -8.04
N ASP A 28 -1.46 -4.28 -6.76
CA ASP A 28 -0.38 -4.17 -5.79
C ASP A 28 -0.59 -5.18 -4.65
N PRO A 29 0.38 -6.03 -4.32
CA PRO A 29 0.30 -6.98 -3.20
C PRO A 29 -0.04 -6.35 -1.85
N LEU A 30 0.31 -5.08 -1.64
CA LEU A 30 -0.02 -4.36 -0.41
C LEU A 30 -1.53 -4.18 -0.22
N GLN A 31 -2.31 -4.13 -1.31
CA GLN A 31 -3.76 -4.08 -1.23
C GLN A 31 -4.37 -5.34 -0.60
N LEU A 32 -3.69 -6.49 -0.72
CA LEU A 32 -4.11 -7.73 -0.06
C LEU A 32 -4.11 -7.61 1.46
N LEU A 33 -3.20 -6.81 2.00
CA LEU A 33 -3.04 -6.60 3.45
C LEU A 33 -3.99 -5.53 4.00
N GLN A 34 -4.53 -4.67 3.14
CA GLN A 34 -5.34 -3.52 3.55
C GLN A 34 -6.61 -3.96 4.28
N GLY A 35 -6.73 -3.56 5.54
CA GLY A 35 -7.85 -3.92 6.41
C GLY A 35 -7.84 -5.36 6.93
N GLN A 36 -6.83 -6.19 6.59
CA GLN A 36 -6.71 -7.58 7.04
C GLN A 36 -5.78 -7.73 8.25
N VAL A 37 -4.88 -6.76 8.44
CA VAL A 37 -3.86 -6.82 9.48
C VAL A 37 -4.06 -5.67 10.46
N ALA A 38 -4.42 -5.98 11.70
CA ALA A 38 -4.61 -4.98 12.74
C ALA A 38 -3.29 -4.23 13.02
N GLY A 39 -3.34 -2.89 13.04
CA GLY A 39 -2.17 -2.01 13.26
C GLY A 39 -1.32 -1.76 12.02
N LEU A 40 -1.69 -2.31 10.86
CA LEU A 40 -1.08 -2.00 9.58
C LEU A 40 -1.94 -0.94 8.88
N ASN A 41 -1.34 0.23 8.63
CA ASN A 41 -1.95 1.30 7.86
C ASN A 41 -1.31 1.33 6.47
N ILE A 42 -2.14 1.26 5.45
CA ILE A 42 -1.72 1.31 4.06
C ILE A 42 -2.49 2.44 3.39
N VAL A 43 -1.77 3.43 2.93
CA VAL A 43 -2.32 4.59 2.26
C VAL A 43 -1.68 4.74 0.88
N ARG A 44 -2.45 5.24 -0.07
CA ARG A 44 -1.92 5.61 -1.37
C ARG A 44 -1.39 7.05 -1.26
N ALA A 45 -0.10 7.25 -1.53
CA ALA A 45 0.56 8.54 -1.35
C ALA A 45 -0.03 9.63 -2.25
N GLU A 46 -0.44 9.26 -3.46
CA GLU A 46 -0.94 10.18 -4.48
C GLU A 46 -2.46 10.04 -4.72
N GLY A 47 -3.21 9.92 -3.67
CA GLY A 47 -4.69 9.95 -3.54
C GLY A 47 -5.57 9.50 -4.70
N GLY A 48 -5.34 9.99 -5.90
CA GLY A 48 -6.17 9.72 -7.09
C GLY A 48 -5.47 8.92 -8.19
N ASP A 49 -4.14 8.79 -8.17
CA ASP A 49 -3.42 8.04 -9.19
C ASP A 49 -3.53 6.52 -8.96
N PRO A 50 -4.11 5.77 -9.90
CA PRO A 50 -4.17 4.31 -9.81
C PRO A 50 -2.80 3.64 -9.77
N ASN A 51 -1.78 4.27 -10.35
CA ASN A 51 -0.40 3.80 -10.40
C ASN A 51 0.49 4.39 -9.29
N GLY A 52 -0.06 5.29 -8.47
CA GLY A 52 0.63 5.87 -7.33
C GLY A 52 1.07 4.81 -6.33
N GLY A 53 2.30 4.94 -5.82
CA GLY A 53 2.88 4.02 -4.86
C GLY A 53 2.07 3.94 -3.56
N MET A 54 2.15 2.81 -2.88
CA MET A 54 1.55 2.59 -1.58
C MET A 54 2.55 2.81 -0.46
N GLU A 55 2.17 3.61 0.52
CA GLU A 55 2.93 3.77 1.75
C GLU A 55 2.37 2.83 2.82
N VAL A 56 3.28 2.13 3.47
CA VAL A 56 2.95 1.16 4.51
C VAL A 56 3.54 1.61 5.84
N GLN A 57 2.69 1.66 6.84
CA GLN A 57 3.07 1.99 8.21
C GLN A 57 2.55 0.95 9.17
N LEU A 58 3.40 0.43 10.04
CA LEU A 58 3.04 -0.52 11.06
C LEU A 58 3.17 0.12 12.45
N ARG A 59 2.09 0.14 13.25
CA ARG A 59 2.02 0.62 14.65
C ARG A 59 2.36 2.11 14.88
N GLY A 60 2.32 2.96 13.88
CA GLY A 60 2.62 4.39 14.06
C GLY A 60 4.11 4.73 14.03
N MET A 61 4.43 6.01 14.18
CA MET A 61 5.80 6.53 14.09
C MET A 61 6.59 6.16 15.35
N THR A 62 7.63 5.34 15.20
CA THR A 62 8.53 4.97 16.29
C THR A 62 9.74 5.88 16.41
N THR A 63 10.07 6.62 15.35
CA THR A 63 11.20 7.57 15.32
C THR A 63 10.84 8.84 14.56
N MET A 64 11.37 9.99 14.99
CA MET A 64 11.18 11.27 14.31
C MET A 64 12.09 11.44 13.08
N ALA A 65 13.13 10.62 12.93
CA ALA A 65 14.16 10.79 11.90
C ALA A 65 14.40 9.53 11.04
N GLY A 66 13.75 8.41 11.34
CA GLY A 66 13.87 7.16 10.61
C GLY A 66 12.66 6.87 9.74
N GLY A 67 12.82 6.13 8.67
CA GLY A 67 11.71 5.63 7.88
C GLY A 67 10.73 4.82 8.73
N VAL A 68 9.45 5.01 8.49
CA VAL A 68 8.36 4.32 9.21
C VAL A 68 7.92 3.03 8.54
N SER A 69 8.45 2.74 7.36
CA SER A 69 8.09 1.57 6.57
C SER A 69 8.63 0.28 7.17
N PRO A 70 7.85 -0.79 7.21
CA PRO A 70 8.31 -2.11 7.62
C PRO A 70 9.32 -2.68 6.64
N LEU A 71 10.17 -3.58 7.11
CA LEU A 71 11.11 -4.30 6.27
C LEU A 71 10.38 -5.37 5.45
N VAL A 72 10.56 -5.34 4.14
CA VAL A 72 10.01 -6.39 3.26
C VAL A 72 11.07 -7.47 3.03
N VAL A 73 10.64 -8.72 3.15
CA VAL A 73 11.46 -9.92 2.90
C VAL A 73 10.67 -10.84 1.96
N ILE A 74 11.22 -11.10 0.78
CA ILE A 74 10.58 -11.95 -0.24
C ILE A 74 11.40 -13.22 -0.39
N ASP A 75 10.82 -14.37 -0.10
CA ASP A 75 11.46 -15.69 -0.13
C ASP A 75 12.82 -15.75 0.60
N GLY A 76 12.93 -14.98 1.69
CA GLY A 76 14.16 -14.88 2.49
C GLY A 76 15.15 -13.81 2.04
N VAL A 77 14.89 -13.13 0.93
CA VAL A 77 15.69 -11.99 0.45
C VAL A 77 15.21 -10.71 1.12
N VAL A 78 16.11 -10.05 1.84
CA VAL A 78 15.83 -8.84 2.62
C VAL A 78 15.87 -7.60 1.74
N GLY A 79 14.86 -6.72 1.87
CA GLY A 79 14.80 -5.45 1.15
C GLY A 79 14.26 -5.57 -0.27
N GLY A 80 13.50 -6.63 -0.56
CA GLY A 80 12.79 -6.77 -1.83
C GLY A 80 11.71 -5.71 -1.99
N ASP A 81 11.46 -5.33 -3.24
CA ASP A 81 10.35 -4.45 -3.60
C ASP A 81 9.11 -5.29 -3.92
N LEU A 82 8.05 -5.06 -3.18
CA LEU A 82 6.82 -5.83 -3.31
C LEU A 82 6.08 -5.54 -4.62
N SER A 83 6.27 -4.38 -5.20
CA SER A 83 5.66 -3.98 -6.48
C SER A 83 6.12 -4.85 -7.66
N ASN A 84 7.27 -5.51 -7.51
CA ASN A 84 7.81 -6.42 -8.53
C ASN A 84 7.25 -7.85 -8.44
N VAL A 85 6.38 -8.14 -7.46
CA VAL A 85 5.79 -9.47 -7.25
C VAL A 85 4.33 -9.43 -7.66
N SER A 86 3.93 -10.30 -8.58
CA SER A 86 2.52 -10.42 -8.92
C SER A 86 1.73 -10.95 -7.73
N PRO A 87 0.58 -10.32 -7.38
CA PRO A 87 -0.29 -10.81 -6.30
C PRO A 87 -0.69 -12.29 -6.46
N GLU A 88 -0.81 -12.74 -7.71
CA GLU A 88 -1.18 -14.12 -8.05
C GLU A 88 -0.07 -15.14 -7.70
N ASP A 89 1.19 -14.69 -7.68
CA ASP A 89 2.32 -15.56 -7.35
C ASP A 89 2.57 -15.69 -5.84
N ILE A 90 1.81 -14.97 -5.01
CA ILE A 90 1.97 -15.00 -3.56
C ILE A 90 1.23 -16.19 -2.97
N ALA A 91 1.94 -17.00 -2.19
CA ALA A 91 1.36 -18.10 -1.42
C ALA A 91 0.90 -17.65 -0.03
N SER A 92 1.70 -16.84 0.66
CA SER A 92 1.35 -16.26 1.96
C SER A 92 2.10 -14.97 2.23
N ILE A 93 1.48 -14.12 3.05
CA ILE A 93 2.10 -12.93 3.63
C ILE A 93 1.99 -13.02 5.15
N ASP A 94 3.12 -12.96 5.82
CA ASP A 94 3.20 -12.96 7.27
C ASP A 94 3.74 -11.61 7.75
N VAL A 95 2.98 -10.95 8.63
CA VAL A 95 3.36 -9.64 9.19
C VAL A 95 3.80 -9.82 10.63
N LEU A 96 5.10 -9.61 10.86
CA LEU A 96 5.73 -9.62 12.18
C LEU A 96 5.65 -8.22 12.77
N LYS A 97 4.79 -8.06 13.78
CA LYS A 97 4.52 -6.73 14.35
C LYS A 97 5.45 -6.36 15.48
N ASP A 98 6.03 -7.33 16.15
CA ASP A 98 6.84 -7.10 17.35
C ASP A 98 8.33 -7.05 17.03
N GLY A 99 9.05 -6.18 17.72
CA GLY A 99 10.50 -6.07 17.60
C GLY A 99 11.26 -7.37 17.94
N SER A 100 10.69 -8.23 18.80
CA SER A 100 11.26 -9.53 19.12
C SER A 100 11.25 -10.49 17.92
N ALA A 101 10.16 -10.51 17.17
CA ALA A 101 10.05 -11.29 15.92
C ALA A 101 10.95 -10.69 14.83
N ALA A 102 11.11 -9.37 14.83
CA ALA A 102 11.97 -8.65 13.93
C ALA A 102 13.47 -8.72 14.32
N ALA A 103 13.81 -9.18 15.55
CA ALA A 103 15.19 -9.32 15.99
C ALA A 103 16.04 -10.25 15.10
N ILE A 104 15.41 -11.17 14.39
CA ILE A 104 16.06 -12.03 13.38
C ILE A 104 16.66 -11.20 12.23
N TYR A 105 16.06 -10.06 11.92
CA TYR A 105 16.43 -9.16 10.83
C TYR A 105 17.23 -7.94 11.29
N GLY A 106 17.59 -7.90 12.58
CA GLY A 106 18.37 -6.82 13.19
C GLY A 106 17.60 -5.51 13.29
N THR A 107 18.34 -4.40 13.39
CA THR A 107 17.78 -3.05 13.54
C THR A 107 16.85 -2.62 12.40
N ARG A 108 17.00 -3.20 11.22
CA ARG A 108 16.13 -2.93 10.07
C ARG A 108 14.70 -3.46 10.27
N GLY A 109 14.51 -4.45 11.15
CA GLY A 109 13.22 -5.03 11.48
C GLY A 109 12.46 -4.30 12.61
N THR A 110 13.00 -3.20 13.16
CA THR A 110 12.42 -2.49 14.32
C THR A 110 11.01 -1.95 14.03
N ASN A 111 10.76 -1.55 12.79
CA ASN A 111 9.45 -1.04 12.35
C ASN A 111 8.48 -2.17 11.93
N GLY A 112 8.85 -3.42 12.22
CA GLY A 112 8.14 -4.62 11.78
C GLY A 112 8.69 -5.20 10.49
N VAL A 113 8.26 -6.43 10.18
CA VAL A 113 8.71 -7.16 9.00
C VAL A 113 7.52 -7.76 8.27
N ILE A 114 7.47 -7.59 6.97
CA ILE A 114 6.51 -8.23 6.07
C ILE A 114 7.25 -9.34 5.33
N LEU A 115 6.91 -10.58 5.65
CA LEU A 115 7.46 -11.76 5.00
C LEU A 115 6.51 -12.20 3.89
N VAL A 116 7.00 -12.23 2.68
CA VAL A 116 6.26 -12.72 1.51
C VAL A 116 6.85 -14.04 1.07
N THR A 117 6.01 -15.04 0.97
CA THR A 117 6.38 -16.35 0.42
C THR A 117 5.67 -16.53 -0.90
N THR A 118 6.42 -16.79 -1.96
CA THR A 118 5.85 -17.04 -3.27
C THR A 118 5.46 -18.51 -3.47
N LYS A 119 4.59 -18.76 -4.43
CA LYS A 119 4.21 -20.10 -4.83
C LYS A 119 5.42 -20.79 -5.45
N LYS A 120 5.76 -21.98 -4.95
CA LYS A 120 6.86 -22.78 -5.49
C LYS A 120 6.33 -23.90 -6.37
N ALA A 121 7.03 -24.15 -7.48
CA ALA A 121 6.76 -25.31 -8.31
C ALA A 121 6.95 -26.60 -7.49
N ARG A 122 6.05 -27.57 -7.66
CA ARG A 122 6.19 -28.91 -7.09
C ARG A 122 6.93 -29.79 -8.07
N SER A 123 7.85 -30.59 -7.56
CA SER A 123 8.58 -31.56 -8.38
C SER A 123 7.60 -32.59 -8.98
N GLY A 124 7.66 -32.78 -10.30
CA GLY A 124 6.84 -33.77 -11.01
C GLY A 124 5.49 -33.24 -11.53
N GLU A 125 5.12 -32.01 -11.28
CA GLU A 125 3.91 -31.40 -11.84
C GLU A 125 4.27 -30.27 -12.81
N ASN A 126 3.88 -30.42 -14.08
CA ASN A 126 3.91 -29.34 -15.06
C ASN A 126 2.56 -28.63 -15.00
N ARG A 127 2.51 -27.46 -14.42
CA ARG A 127 1.31 -26.61 -14.37
C ARG A 127 1.56 -25.36 -15.20
N ILE A 128 0.71 -25.17 -16.19
CA ILE A 128 0.66 -23.92 -16.96
C ILE A 128 -0.63 -23.22 -16.52
N GLU A 129 -0.49 -22.03 -15.97
CA GLU A 129 -1.60 -21.18 -15.56
C GLU A 129 -1.55 -19.91 -16.40
N PHE A 130 -2.66 -19.56 -17.02
CA PHE A 130 -2.81 -18.32 -17.77
C PHE A 130 -3.96 -17.53 -17.16
N SER A 131 -3.68 -16.31 -16.74
CA SER A 131 -4.69 -15.37 -16.29
C SER A 131 -4.60 -14.08 -17.11
N ALA A 132 -5.75 -13.56 -17.50
CA ALA A 132 -5.84 -12.24 -18.14
C ALA A 132 -7.04 -11.50 -17.57
N TYR A 133 -6.84 -10.22 -17.27
CA TYR A 133 -7.93 -9.35 -16.85
C TYR A 133 -7.82 -7.99 -17.54
N VAL A 134 -8.97 -7.34 -17.71
CA VAL A 134 -9.06 -5.96 -18.16
C VAL A 134 -9.81 -5.19 -17.08
N ALA A 135 -9.22 -4.11 -16.62
CA ALA A 135 -9.82 -3.25 -15.62
C ALA A 135 -9.92 -1.82 -16.16
N MET A 136 -11.07 -1.19 -15.94
CA MET A 136 -11.27 0.24 -16.19
C MET A 136 -11.51 0.92 -14.86
N GLN A 137 -10.76 1.98 -14.61
CA GLN A 137 -10.90 2.78 -13.40
C GLN A 137 -11.39 4.16 -13.79
N SER A 138 -12.42 4.63 -13.10
CA SER A 138 -12.99 5.97 -13.29
C SER A 138 -13.17 6.63 -11.91
N ILE A 139 -13.16 7.96 -11.91
CA ILE A 139 -13.45 8.72 -10.69
C ILE A 139 -14.96 8.60 -10.42
N ASP A 140 -15.33 7.97 -9.31
CA ASP A 140 -16.71 7.76 -8.91
C ASP A 140 -17.36 9.06 -8.38
N ARG A 141 -16.61 9.83 -7.61
CA ARG A 141 -17.09 11.09 -7.03
C ARG A 141 -16.02 12.17 -7.10
N LYS A 142 -16.34 13.25 -7.78
CA LYS A 142 -15.58 14.48 -7.76
C LYS A 142 -16.04 15.34 -6.59
N PRO A 143 -15.14 16.03 -5.86
CA PRO A 143 -15.56 17.06 -4.91
C PRO A 143 -16.29 18.17 -5.66
N ASP A 144 -17.35 18.70 -5.05
CA ASP A 144 -18.10 19.85 -5.58
C ASP A 144 -17.30 21.11 -5.25
N LEU A 145 -16.48 21.54 -6.20
CA LEU A 145 -15.63 22.72 -6.08
C LEU A 145 -16.23 23.85 -6.89
N MET A 146 -15.96 25.08 -6.45
CA MET A 146 -16.35 26.27 -7.19
C MET A 146 -15.76 26.24 -8.60
N SER A 147 -16.57 26.52 -9.59
CA SER A 147 -16.11 26.82 -10.94
C SER A 147 -15.29 28.11 -10.96
N ALA A 148 -14.47 28.30 -11.98
CA ALA A 148 -13.68 29.54 -12.12
C ALA A 148 -14.58 30.78 -12.19
N GLU A 149 -15.78 30.66 -12.72
CA GLU A 149 -16.75 31.76 -12.81
C GLU A 149 -17.38 32.08 -11.45
N GLU A 150 -17.77 31.07 -10.69
CA GLU A 150 -18.25 31.22 -9.32
C GLU A 150 -17.18 31.81 -8.40
N TYR A 151 -15.94 31.34 -8.54
CA TYR A 151 -14.80 31.89 -7.81
C TYR A 151 -14.60 33.37 -8.10
N ARG A 152 -14.57 33.75 -9.39
CA ARG A 152 -14.46 35.17 -9.79
C ARG A 152 -15.59 36.04 -9.26
N SER A 153 -16.83 35.52 -9.35
CA SER A 153 -18.00 36.22 -8.85
C SER A 153 -17.95 36.43 -7.34
N THR A 154 -17.48 35.41 -6.61
CA THR A 154 -17.33 35.42 -5.16
C THR A 154 -16.25 36.42 -4.72
N ILE A 155 -15.08 36.41 -5.41
CA ILE A 155 -13.99 37.37 -5.12
C ILE A 155 -14.43 38.81 -5.38
N ARG A 156 -15.09 39.06 -6.51
CA ARG A 156 -15.63 40.41 -6.82
C ARG A 156 -16.63 40.88 -5.78
N LYS A 157 -17.42 39.99 -5.21
CA LYS A 157 -18.43 40.30 -4.21
C LYS A 157 -17.84 40.60 -2.83
N TYR A 158 -16.86 39.79 -2.38
CA TYR A 158 -16.34 39.86 -1.02
C TYR A 158 -15.01 40.59 -0.90
N PHE A 159 -14.20 40.63 -1.98
CA PHE A 159 -12.88 41.25 -2.00
C PHE A 159 -12.68 42.11 -3.27
N PRO A 160 -13.49 43.17 -3.49
CA PRO A 160 -13.48 43.94 -4.73
C PRO A 160 -12.12 44.56 -5.04
N ASP A 161 -11.40 45.03 -3.98
CA ASP A 161 -10.12 45.72 -4.12
C ASP A 161 -8.98 44.75 -4.55
N GLN A 162 -9.15 43.48 -4.34
CA GLN A 162 -8.16 42.43 -4.65
C GLN A 162 -8.56 41.56 -5.83
N ALA A 163 -9.74 41.77 -6.39
CA ALA A 163 -10.30 40.92 -7.45
C ALA A 163 -9.38 40.80 -8.67
N ALA A 164 -8.69 41.88 -9.04
CA ALA A 164 -7.77 41.89 -10.17
C ALA A 164 -6.49 41.07 -9.93
N SER A 165 -6.03 40.97 -8.68
CA SER A 165 -4.82 40.21 -8.34
C SER A 165 -5.07 38.71 -8.22
N TYR A 166 -6.32 38.26 -8.03
CA TYR A 166 -6.72 36.86 -7.94
C TYR A 166 -7.32 36.30 -9.23
N ASP A 167 -7.54 37.13 -10.25
CA ASP A 167 -8.08 36.69 -11.54
C ASP A 167 -6.95 36.46 -12.54
N TYR A 168 -6.52 35.23 -12.66
CA TYR A 168 -5.47 34.81 -13.62
C TYR A 168 -6.01 34.58 -15.04
N GLY A 169 -7.29 34.83 -15.29
CA GLY A 169 -7.90 34.69 -16.62
C GLY A 169 -8.03 33.25 -17.14
N ALA A 170 -7.57 32.27 -16.38
CA ALA A 170 -7.60 30.85 -16.76
C ALA A 170 -8.75 30.11 -16.10
N SER A 171 -9.20 29.05 -16.75
CA SER A 171 -10.13 28.07 -16.19
C SER A 171 -9.57 26.69 -16.51
N THR A 172 -9.04 26.00 -15.49
CA THR A 172 -8.48 24.66 -15.65
C THR A 172 -9.32 23.69 -14.82
N ASP A 173 -9.82 22.63 -15.44
CA ASP A 173 -10.43 21.50 -14.76
C ASP A 173 -9.29 20.57 -14.32
N TRP A 174 -9.12 20.41 -13.02
CA TRP A 174 -8.08 19.58 -12.40
C TRP A 174 -8.53 18.14 -12.11
N PHE A 175 -9.76 17.75 -12.48
CA PHE A 175 -10.35 16.44 -12.19
C PHE A 175 -10.85 15.70 -13.42
#